data_44b5d026651d5d70f9af9229eda1b876
#
_entry.id   44b5d026651d5d70f9af9229eda1b876
#
_cell.length_a   1.000
_cell.length_b   1.000
_cell.length_c   1.000
_cell.angle_alpha   90.00
_cell.angle_beta   90.00
_cell.angle_gamma   90.00
#
_symmetry.space_group_name_H-M   'P 1'
#
loop_
_entity.id
_entity.type
_entity.pdbx_description
1 polymer ?
#
loop_
_entity_poly.entity_id
_entity_poly.type
_entity_poly.pdbx_seq_one_letter_code
_entity_poly.pdbx_strand_id
1 'polypeptide(L)'
;MSLFSAKSQAALNLFVHSNLTENNIVSKSEYNPSTGVRTFGYENVDGNWSIGLGGFGSIPLPGKKFSLRLGLNNSYARSVGFVGSERNNADNWTLREELTLAYRFGRLDTSLKGMWSHNKIVNSLGSAANNTATNDYGLHWDTQISLPLNLALESQLRYTSMNGYASGYNYDQTLVNIGLSYSFLKGKVATLRFKVYDLLGEQRNVYRNVSALAISSQETNIIGRYAMLHFIYKFNSFSGNASASDMKNVRRGPGGPPPSGRF
;
A
#
# COMPACT_ATOMS: atom_id res chain seq x y z
N MET A 1 -15.91 7.77 12.87
CA MET A 1 -16.11 9.24 13.02
C MET A 1 -15.65 9.91 11.76
N SER A 2 -16.48 10.81 11.19
CA SER A 2 -16.10 11.57 9.99
C SER A 2 -16.35 13.04 10.26
N LEU A 3 -15.34 13.86 9.95
CA LEU A 3 -15.37 15.31 10.06
C LEU A 3 -15.11 15.93 8.70
N PHE A 4 -15.89 16.90 8.33
CA PHE A 4 -15.70 17.65 7.08
C PHE A 4 -15.93 19.13 7.32
N SER A 5 -15.02 19.96 6.83
CA SER A 5 -15.17 21.42 6.86
C SER A 5 -15.40 21.94 5.45
N ALA A 6 -16.59 22.42 5.15
CA ALA A 6 -16.92 22.99 3.85
C ALA A 6 -16.10 24.25 3.52
N LYS A 7 -15.71 25.04 4.53
CA LYS A 7 -14.91 26.27 4.37
C LYS A 7 -13.47 25.97 3.94
N SER A 8 -12.83 25.01 4.61
CA SER A 8 -11.44 24.62 4.32
C SER A 8 -11.34 23.45 3.34
N GLN A 9 -12.44 22.73 3.08
CA GLN A 9 -12.49 21.47 2.31
C GLN A 9 -11.60 20.38 2.95
N ALA A 10 -11.31 20.51 4.24
CA ALA A 10 -10.60 19.50 5.01
C ALA A 10 -11.56 18.36 5.38
N ALA A 11 -11.06 17.14 5.27
CA ALA A 11 -11.78 15.94 5.66
C ALA A 11 -10.90 15.08 6.57
N LEU A 12 -11.51 14.49 7.61
CA LEU A 12 -10.88 13.52 8.50
C LEU A 12 -11.87 12.38 8.75
N ASN A 13 -11.42 11.16 8.55
CA ASN A 13 -12.17 9.96 8.86
C ASN A 13 -11.35 9.09 9.81
N LEU A 14 -11.95 8.70 10.91
CA LEU A 14 -11.37 7.78 11.89
C LEU A 14 -12.37 6.64 12.14
N PHE A 15 -11.86 5.42 12.21
CA PHE A 15 -12.63 4.24 12.52
C PHE A 15 -11.83 3.28 13.40
N VAL A 16 -12.56 2.60 14.27
CA VAL A 16 -12.03 1.53 15.10
C VAL A 16 -12.75 0.25 14.68
N HIS A 17 -12.02 -0.83 14.62
CA HIS A 17 -12.57 -2.15 14.40
C HIS A 17 -11.99 -3.12 15.42
N SER A 18 -12.78 -4.11 15.77
CA SER A 18 -12.34 -5.22 16.62
C SER A 18 -12.88 -6.52 16.07
N ASN A 19 -12.13 -7.58 16.24
CA ASN A 19 -12.53 -8.93 15.88
C ASN A 19 -12.21 -9.87 17.03
N LEU A 20 -13.13 -10.77 17.35
CA LEU A 20 -12.97 -11.86 18.30
C LEU A 20 -13.30 -13.14 17.55
N THR A 21 -12.45 -14.14 17.66
CA THR A 21 -12.68 -15.47 17.07
C THR A 21 -12.67 -16.51 18.19
N GLU A 22 -13.80 -17.14 18.38
CA GLU A 22 -13.96 -18.30 19.28
C GLU A 22 -13.86 -19.58 18.47
N ASN A 23 -13.40 -20.66 19.10
CA ASN A 23 -13.26 -21.98 18.48
C ASN A 23 -12.44 -21.95 17.17
N ASN A 24 -11.36 -21.16 17.14
CA ASN A 24 -10.51 -21.07 15.95
C ASN A 24 -9.79 -22.40 15.72
N ILE A 25 -9.89 -22.94 14.51
CA ILE A 25 -9.23 -24.20 14.15
C ILE A 25 -7.78 -23.90 13.77
N VAL A 26 -6.85 -24.46 14.54
CA VAL A 26 -5.41 -24.29 14.30
C VAL A 26 -4.73 -25.64 14.10
N SER A 27 -3.70 -25.66 13.27
CA SER A 27 -2.89 -26.86 13.06
C SER A 27 -1.96 -27.09 14.25
N LYS A 28 -1.80 -28.35 14.63
CA LYS A 28 -0.86 -28.82 15.64
C LYS A 28 -0.01 -29.95 15.04
N SER A 29 1.27 -29.97 15.33
CA SER A 29 2.13 -31.06 14.86
C SER A 29 2.88 -31.66 16.02
N GLU A 30 2.98 -33.00 16.03
CA GLU A 30 3.76 -33.74 16.99
C GLU A 30 4.87 -34.50 16.26
N TYR A 31 6.09 -34.34 16.73
CA TYR A 31 7.24 -35.06 16.19
C TYR A 31 7.69 -36.15 17.17
N ASN A 32 7.72 -37.39 16.70
CA ASN A 32 8.25 -38.52 17.48
C ASN A 32 9.72 -38.73 17.08
N PRO A 33 10.68 -38.39 17.96
CA PRO A 33 12.09 -38.52 17.63
C PRO A 33 12.57 -39.99 17.52
N SER A 34 11.86 -40.94 18.14
CA SER A 34 12.24 -42.37 18.10
C SER A 34 11.88 -42.99 16.74
N THR A 35 10.83 -42.55 16.09
CA THR A 35 10.37 -43.08 14.81
C THR A 35 10.64 -42.16 13.61
N GLY A 36 11.00 -40.90 13.88
CA GLY A 36 11.14 -39.87 12.85
C GLY A 36 9.80 -39.39 12.23
N VAL A 37 8.68 -39.88 12.75
CA VAL A 37 7.35 -39.57 12.23
C VAL A 37 6.85 -38.23 12.76
N ARG A 38 6.31 -37.38 11.89
CA ARG A 38 5.58 -36.18 12.27
C ARG A 38 4.10 -36.37 11.95
N THR A 39 3.27 -36.22 12.96
CA THR A 39 1.81 -36.31 12.87
C THR A 39 1.25 -34.88 12.86
N PHE A 40 0.28 -34.63 12.00
CA PHE A 40 -0.45 -33.34 11.94
C PHE A 40 -1.88 -33.57 12.38
N GLY A 41 -2.40 -32.66 13.16
CA GLY A 41 -3.78 -32.63 13.62
C GLY A 41 -4.30 -31.19 13.66
N TYR A 42 -5.54 -31.06 14.07
CA TYR A 42 -6.20 -29.76 14.25
C TYR A 42 -6.79 -29.72 15.67
N GLU A 43 -6.78 -28.54 16.27
CA GLU A 43 -7.35 -28.27 17.57
C GLU A 43 -8.10 -26.97 17.56
N ASN A 44 -9.22 -26.91 18.28
CA ASN A 44 -9.98 -25.67 18.46
C ASN A 44 -9.39 -24.88 19.62
N VAL A 45 -9.12 -23.61 19.39
CA VAL A 45 -8.56 -22.71 20.41
C VAL A 45 -9.35 -21.43 20.52
N ASP A 46 -9.44 -20.90 21.72
CA ASP A 46 -9.99 -19.59 22.04
C ASP A 46 -8.89 -18.61 22.39
N GLY A 47 -9.22 -17.31 22.34
CA GLY A 47 -8.34 -16.23 22.72
C GLY A 47 -7.72 -15.46 21.54
N ASN A 48 -8.21 -15.72 20.32
CA ASN A 48 -7.87 -14.92 19.14
C ASN A 48 -8.70 -13.66 19.11
N TRP A 49 -8.06 -12.52 19.14
CA TRP A 49 -8.74 -11.23 19.03
C TRP A 49 -7.84 -10.17 18.45
N SER A 50 -8.44 -9.15 17.89
CA SER A 50 -7.71 -7.98 17.38
C SER A 50 -8.52 -6.71 17.60
N ILE A 51 -7.80 -5.61 17.72
CA ILE A 51 -8.33 -4.25 17.70
C ILE A 51 -7.48 -3.41 16.75
N GLY A 52 -8.13 -2.55 15.97
CA GLY A 52 -7.43 -1.67 15.06
C GLY A 52 -8.04 -0.28 15.01
N LEU A 53 -7.17 0.69 14.79
CA LEU A 53 -7.49 2.09 14.56
C LEU A 53 -7.05 2.44 13.14
N GLY A 54 -8.00 2.79 12.29
CA GLY A 54 -7.72 3.30 10.95
C GLY A 54 -8.15 4.75 10.82
N GLY A 55 -7.49 5.47 9.94
CA GLY A 55 -7.85 6.85 9.67
C GLY A 55 -7.20 7.40 8.42
N PHE A 56 -7.87 8.37 7.83
CA PHE A 56 -7.31 9.17 6.74
C PHE A 56 -7.83 10.60 6.82
N GLY A 57 -6.95 11.52 6.47
CA GLY A 57 -7.24 12.94 6.44
C GLY A 57 -6.72 13.59 5.18
N SER A 58 -7.40 14.67 4.75
CA SER A 58 -6.96 15.53 3.66
C SER A 58 -7.20 16.98 4.05
N ILE A 59 -6.14 17.78 4.05
CA ILE A 59 -6.14 19.16 4.49
C ILE A 59 -5.56 20.01 3.38
N PRO A 60 -6.38 20.73 2.59
CA PRO A 60 -5.89 21.78 1.71
C PRO A 60 -5.28 22.92 2.54
N LEU A 61 -4.06 23.31 2.22
CA LEU A 61 -3.41 24.44 2.89
C LEU A 61 -3.84 25.78 2.27
N PRO A 62 -3.64 26.90 2.99
CA PRO A 62 -3.99 28.22 2.51
C PRO A 62 -3.43 28.50 1.11
N GLY A 63 -4.24 29.13 0.23
CA GLY A 63 -3.89 29.36 -1.16
C GLY A 63 -4.16 28.19 -2.11
N LYS A 64 -4.66 27.04 -1.62
CA LYS A 64 -5.07 25.84 -2.38
C LYS A 64 -4.00 25.26 -3.32
N LYS A 65 -2.74 25.67 -3.17
CA LYS A 65 -1.62 25.15 -3.95
C LYS A 65 -1.02 23.89 -3.32
N PHE A 66 -1.11 23.80 -2.01
CA PHE A 66 -0.64 22.66 -1.24
C PHE A 66 -1.79 21.89 -0.63
N SER A 67 -1.63 20.58 -0.53
CA SER A 67 -2.52 19.72 0.26
C SER A 67 -1.70 18.71 1.04
N LEU A 68 -2.12 18.50 2.29
CA LEU A 68 -1.56 17.48 3.18
C LEU A 68 -2.55 16.32 3.26
N ARG A 69 -2.06 15.08 3.10
CA ARG A 69 -2.83 13.86 3.33
C ARG A 69 -2.12 13.03 4.38
N LEU A 70 -2.92 12.52 5.28
CA LEU A 70 -2.49 11.67 6.38
C LEU A 70 -3.20 10.33 6.24
N GLY A 71 -2.50 9.26 6.49
CA GLY A 71 -3.06 7.91 6.60
C GLY A 71 -2.48 7.22 7.83
N LEU A 72 -3.31 6.51 8.56
CA LEU A 72 -2.88 5.66 9.66
C LEU A 72 -3.65 4.34 9.64
N ASN A 73 -2.97 3.25 9.99
CA ASN A 73 -3.56 1.94 10.15
C ASN A 73 -2.78 1.16 11.20
N ASN A 74 -3.26 1.23 12.43
CA ASN A 74 -2.62 0.68 13.60
C ASN A 74 -3.46 -0.43 14.16
N SER A 75 -2.85 -1.56 14.48
CA SER A 75 -3.55 -2.70 15.05
C SER A 75 -2.70 -3.45 16.07
N TYR A 76 -3.42 -4.03 17.02
CA TYR A 76 -2.90 -5.06 17.89
C TYR A 76 -3.73 -6.33 17.68
N ALA A 77 -3.05 -7.46 17.58
CA ALA A 77 -3.71 -8.77 17.46
C ALA A 77 -3.03 -9.78 18.37
N ARG A 78 -3.84 -10.57 19.07
CA ARG A 78 -3.41 -11.77 19.75
C ARG A 78 -3.87 -12.98 18.95
N SER A 79 -2.93 -13.83 18.58
CA SER A 79 -3.18 -15.10 17.91
C SER A 79 -2.76 -16.25 18.81
N VAL A 80 -3.61 -17.25 18.92
CA VAL A 80 -3.33 -18.48 19.67
C VAL A 80 -3.13 -19.61 18.67
N GLY A 81 -2.09 -20.39 18.86
CA GLY A 81 -1.75 -21.52 18.01
C GLY A 81 -0.80 -22.47 18.70
N PHE A 82 -0.12 -23.31 17.93
CA PHE A 82 0.85 -24.29 18.45
C PHE A 82 2.18 -24.17 17.70
N VAL A 83 3.26 -24.34 18.44
CA VAL A 83 4.60 -24.59 17.90
C VAL A 83 4.94 -26.02 18.29
N GLY A 84 4.88 -26.94 17.33
CA GLY A 84 4.85 -28.36 17.65
C GLY A 84 3.57 -28.72 18.40
N SER A 85 3.71 -29.28 19.60
CA SER A 85 2.62 -29.61 20.53
C SER A 85 2.38 -28.56 21.60
N GLU A 86 3.23 -27.54 21.72
CA GLU A 86 3.14 -26.53 22.77
C GLU A 86 2.29 -25.34 22.33
N ARG A 87 1.34 -24.93 23.20
CA ARG A 87 0.48 -23.77 22.94
C ARG A 87 1.31 -22.48 22.98
N ASN A 88 1.16 -21.66 21.93
CA ASN A 88 1.82 -20.38 21.79
C ASN A 88 0.79 -19.27 21.63
N ASN A 89 0.96 -18.19 22.39
CA ASN A 89 0.24 -16.94 22.18
C ASN A 89 1.22 -15.96 21.51
N ALA A 90 0.82 -15.40 20.39
CA ALA A 90 1.60 -14.41 19.67
C ALA A 90 0.89 -13.07 19.70
N ASP A 91 1.52 -12.08 20.27
CA ASP A 91 1.07 -10.70 20.32
C ASP A 91 1.75 -9.94 19.16
N ASN A 92 0.94 -9.40 18.27
CA ASN A 92 1.39 -8.66 17.09
C ASN A 92 0.93 -7.20 17.13
N TRP A 93 1.88 -6.30 17.10
CA TRP A 93 1.69 -4.86 16.96
C TRP A 93 2.04 -4.45 15.54
N THR A 94 1.11 -3.84 14.85
CA THR A 94 1.34 -3.28 13.51
C THR A 94 1.00 -1.81 13.52
N LEU A 95 1.96 -0.96 13.19
CA LEU A 95 1.80 0.48 13.00
C LEU A 95 2.11 0.81 11.54
N ARG A 96 1.26 1.56 10.88
CA ARG A 96 1.46 2.04 9.50
C ARG A 96 1.00 3.47 9.37
N GLU A 97 1.94 4.34 9.08
CA GLU A 97 1.73 5.78 8.98
C GLU A 97 2.14 6.27 7.60
N GLU A 98 1.33 7.13 7.04
CA GLU A 98 1.58 7.76 5.75
C GLU A 98 1.37 9.25 5.82
N LEU A 99 2.27 10.01 5.23
CA LEU A 99 2.17 11.46 5.08
C LEU A 99 2.46 11.83 3.63
N THR A 100 1.53 12.52 2.97
CA THR A 100 1.73 13.03 1.62
C THR A 100 1.58 14.55 1.60
N LEU A 101 2.59 15.24 1.13
CA LEU A 101 2.53 16.65 0.78
C LEU A 101 2.45 16.77 -0.75
N ALA A 102 1.37 17.33 -1.26
CA ALA A 102 1.21 17.59 -2.68
C ALA A 102 1.18 19.08 -2.95
N TYR A 103 1.85 19.50 -4.03
CA TYR A 103 1.88 20.86 -4.53
C TYR A 103 1.42 20.88 -5.98
N ARG A 104 0.45 21.73 -6.28
CA ARG A 104 -0.07 21.93 -7.63
C ARG A 104 -0.24 23.41 -7.91
N PHE A 105 0.56 23.91 -8.81
CA PHE A 105 0.44 25.30 -9.27
C PHE A 105 1.01 25.49 -10.66
N GLY A 106 0.23 26.12 -11.51
CA GLY A 106 0.64 26.45 -12.87
C GLY A 106 1.00 25.20 -13.68
N ARG A 107 2.27 25.03 -14.00
CA ARG A 107 2.80 23.93 -14.80
C ARG A 107 3.40 22.79 -13.98
N LEU A 108 3.50 22.95 -12.68
CA LEU A 108 4.10 21.99 -11.77
C LEU A 108 3.03 21.27 -10.95
N ASP A 109 3.04 19.95 -11.01
CA ASP A 109 2.30 19.05 -10.14
C ASP A 109 3.32 18.11 -9.50
N THR A 110 3.48 18.17 -8.18
CA THR A 110 4.45 17.34 -7.49
C THR A 110 3.90 16.86 -6.15
N SER A 111 4.29 15.67 -5.73
CA SER A 111 3.93 15.13 -4.43
C SER A 111 5.07 14.34 -3.81
N LEU A 112 5.24 14.52 -2.52
CA LEU A 112 6.18 13.77 -1.70
C LEU A 112 5.39 12.98 -0.66
N LYS A 113 5.55 11.66 -0.66
CA LYS A 113 4.90 10.74 0.27
C LYS A 113 5.96 10.03 1.09
N GLY A 114 5.89 10.19 2.40
CA GLY A 114 6.62 9.40 3.38
C GLY A 114 5.73 8.28 3.92
N MET A 115 6.29 7.10 4.12
CA MET A 115 5.64 5.93 4.71
C MET A 115 6.53 5.32 5.77
N TRP A 116 5.93 4.89 6.87
CA TRP A 116 6.60 4.11 7.90
C TRP A 116 5.69 2.96 8.32
N SER A 117 6.26 1.78 8.44
CA SER A 117 5.58 0.61 8.98
C SER A 117 6.45 -0.05 10.03
N HIS A 118 5.89 -0.28 11.21
CA HIS A 118 6.51 -1.03 12.29
C HIS A 118 5.68 -2.27 12.58
N ASN A 119 6.33 -3.42 12.64
CA ASN A 119 5.70 -4.67 13.02
C ASN A 119 6.52 -5.32 14.13
N LYS A 120 5.87 -5.63 15.27
CA LYS A 120 6.51 -6.30 16.41
C LYS A 120 5.68 -7.50 16.82
N ILE A 121 6.31 -8.66 16.82
CA ILE A 121 5.70 -9.92 17.25
C ILE A 121 6.45 -10.45 18.46
N VAL A 122 5.69 -10.79 19.50
CA VAL A 122 6.20 -11.40 20.73
C VAL A 122 5.44 -12.71 20.98
N ASN A 123 6.17 -13.78 21.13
CA ASN A 123 5.64 -15.13 21.38
C ASN A 123 5.78 -15.52 22.85
N SER A 124 4.76 -16.18 23.40
CA SER A 124 4.73 -16.62 24.80
C SER A 124 5.74 -17.73 25.11
N LEU A 125 6.12 -18.53 24.13
CA LEU A 125 7.09 -19.61 24.31
C LEU A 125 8.55 -19.12 24.45
N GLY A 126 8.77 -17.81 24.46
CA GLY A 126 10.07 -17.24 24.80
C GLY A 126 11.21 -17.58 23.83
N SER A 127 10.91 -18.22 22.72
CA SER A 127 11.90 -18.50 21.70
C SER A 127 12.31 -17.18 21.03
N ALA A 128 13.50 -16.69 21.34
CA ALA A 128 14.02 -15.45 20.77
C ALA A 128 14.06 -15.47 19.23
N ALA A 129 14.14 -16.66 18.64
CA ALA A 129 14.13 -16.85 17.19
C ALA A 129 12.79 -16.48 16.52
N ASN A 130 11.68 -16.54 17.25
CA ASN A 130 10.34 -16.25 16.73
C ASN A 130 9.87 -14.82 17.05
N ASN A 131 10.56 -14.10 17.92
CA ASN A 131 10.26 -12.71 18.20
C ASN A 131 10.88 -11.84 17.12
N THR A 132 10.11 -10.89 16.62
CA THR A 132 10.53 -10.05 15.48
C THR A 132 10.09 -8.61 15.71
N ALA A 133 10.96 -7.68 15.35
CA ALA A 133 10.63 -6.26 15.28
C ALA A 133 11.22 -5.69 13.99
N THR A 134 10.35 -5.33 13.04
CA THR A 134 10.75 -4.79 11.74
C THR A 134 10.32 -3.35 11.58
N ASN A 135 11.08 -2.59 10.80
CA ASN A 135 10.77 -1.23 10.41
C ASN A 135 11.00 -1.10 8.90
N ASP A 136 9.94 -0.70 8.20
CA ASP A 136 9.99 -0.43 6.78
C ASP A 136 9.72 1.05 6.55
N TYR A 137 10.56 1.67 5.75
CA TYR A 137 10.47 3.08 5.38
C TYR A 137 10.27 3.20 3.88
N GLY A 138 9.44 4.13 3.47
CA GLY A 138 9.24 4.46 2.06
C GLY A 138 9.23 5.96 1.85
N LEU A 139 9.88 6.40 0.77
CA LEU A 139 9.80 7.76 0.28
C LEU A 139 9.45 7.72 -1.20
N HIS A 140 8.32 8.31 -1.58
CA HIS A 140 7.88 8.41 -2.97
C HIS A 140 7.78 9.87 -3.37
N TRP A 141 8.48 10.24 -4.41
CA TRP A 141 8.43 11.57 -4.99
C TRP A 141 8.01 11.48 -6.46
N ASP A 142 6.81 11.98 -6.75
CA ASP A 142 6.26 12.04 -8.10
C ASP A 142 6.21 13.51 -8.53
N THR A 143 6.66 13.79 -9.74
CA THR A 143 6.66 15.14 -10.31
C THR A 143 6.25 15.10 -11.76
N GLN A 144 5.39 16.04 -12.16
CA GLN A 144 5.02 16.30 -13.54
C GLN A 144 5.16 17.79 -13.83
N ILE A 145 5.88 18.12 -14.89
CA ILE A 145 6.09 19.48 -15.35
C ILE A 145 5.54 19.62 -16.77
N SER A 146 4.56 20.50 -16.94
CA SER A 146 4.06 20.86 -18.27
C SER A 146 5.00 21.89 -18.91
N LEU A 147 5.60 21.51 -20.02
CA LEU A 147 6.54 22.34 -20.77
C LEU A 147 5.83 23.04 -21.96
N PRO A 148 6.46 24.06 -22.58
CA PRO A 148 5.99 24.60 -23.86
C PRO A 148 5.85 23.51 -24.93
N LEU A 149 5.21 23.84 -26.04
CA LEU A 149 5.03 22.95 -27.20
C LEU A 149 4.27 21.66 -26.90
N ASN A 150 3.39 21.66 -25.89
CA ASN A 150 2.61 20.49 -25.44
C ASN A 150 3.48 19.31 -24.96
N LEU A 151 4.68 19.58 -24.50
CA LEU A 151 5.53 18.60 -23.84
C LEU A 151 5.18 18.50 -22.35
N ALA A 152 5.41 17.32 -21.77
CA ALA A 152 5.37 17.11 -20.32
C ALA A 152 6.51 16.19 -19.90
N LEU A 153 7.21 16.59 -18.85
CA LEU A 153 8.25 15.80 -18.19
C LEU A 153 7.65 15.14 -16.94
N GLU A 154 7.86 13.85 -16.80
CA GLU A 154 7.44 13.06 -15.63
C GLU A 154 8.68 12.49 -14.95
N SER A 155 8.75 12.56 -13.64
CA SER A 155 9.79 11.93 -12.83
C SER A 155 9.16 11.25 -11.63
N GLN A 156 9.60 10.03 -11.34
CA GLN A 156 9.18 9.25 -10.18
C GLN A 156 10.42 8.72 -9.49
N LEU A 157 10.57 9.02 -8.21
CA LEU A 157 11.59 8.43 -7.35
C LEU A 157 10.87 7.67 -6.23
N ARG A 158 11.30 6.43 -5.99
CA ARG A 158 10.83 5.59 -4.90
C ARG A 158 12.01 5.01 -4.16
N TYR A 159 12.15 5.37 -2.91
CA TYR A 159 13.09 4.75 -1.99
C TYR A 159 12.34 3.85 -1.03
N THR A 160 12.83 2.65 -0.81
CA THR A 160 12.30 1.69 0.16
C THR A 160 13.45 1.13 0.97
N SER A 161 13.29 1.08 2.28
CA SER A 161 14.26 0.50 3.22
C SER A 161 13.54 -0.46 4.14
N MET A 162 14.00 -1.70 4.23
CA MET A 162 13.45 -2.75 5.07
C MET A 162 14.49 -3.18 6.10
N ASN A 163 14.17 -3.03 7.39
CA ASN A 163 15.09 -3.24 8.50
C ASN A 163 14.48 -4.10 9.60
N GLY A 164 15.34 -4.78 10.37
CA GLY A 164 14.92 -5.64 11.48
C GLY A 164 14.53 -7.05 11.06
N TYR A 165 14.76 -7.42 9.82
CA TYR A 165 14.61 -8.80 9.34
C TYR A 165 15.84 -9.64 9.69
N ALA A 166 15.74 -10.95 9.55
CA ALA A 166 16.87 -11.84 9.75
C ALA A 166 18.07 -11.45 8.85
N SER A 167 19.26 -11.90 9.21
CA SER A 167 20.49 -11.63 8.45
C SER A 167 20.31 -11.97 6.97
N GLY A 168 20.71 -11.04 6.09
CA GLY A 168 20.55 -11.17 4.64
C GLY A 168 19.16 -10.80 4.08
N TYR A 169 18.20 -10.45 4.95
CA TYR A 169 16.85 -10.08 4.53
C TYR A 169 16.52 -8.59 4.65
N ASN A 170 17.39 -7.80 5.23
CA ASN A 170 17.29 -6.34 5.13
C ASN A 170 17.67 -5.91 3.72
N TYR A 171 17.02 -4.88 3.19
CA TYR A 171 17.44 -4.32 1.91
C TYR A 171 16.97 -2.89 1.73
N ASP A 172 17.72 -2.17 0.91
CA ASP A 172 17.41 -0.83 0.43
C ASP A 172 17.26 -0.87 -1.10
N GLN A 173 16.37 -0.04 -1.61
CA GLN A 173 16.11 0.06 -3.05
C GLN A 173 15.75 1.48 -3.42
N THR A 174 16.33 1.97 -4.51
CA THR A 174 15.98 3.26 -5.11
C THR A 174 15.54 3.06 -6.55
N LEU A 175 14.29 3.36 -6.85
CA LEU A 175 13.76 3.31 -8.20
C LEU A 175 13.60 4.70 -8.75
N VAL A 176 14.14 4.95 -9.94
CA VAL A 176 13.96 6.21 -10.68
C VAL A 176 13.38 5.92 -12.05
N ASN A 177 12.23 6.51 -12.33
CA ASN A 177 11.59 6.48 -13.63
C ASN A 177 11.50 7.89 -14.19
N ILE A 178 11.82 8.07 -15.47
CA ILE A 178 11.72 9.36 -16.16
C ILE A 178 10.94 9.18 -17.45
N GLY A 179 10.03 10.09 -17.74
CA GLY A 179 9.23 10.07 -18.96
C GLY A 179 9.11 11.44 -19.60
N LEU A 180 9.11 11.49 -20.92
CA LEU A 180 8.82 12.65 -21.72
C LEU A 180 7.62 12.36 -22.63
N SER A 181 6.61 13.20 -22.57
CA SER A 181 5.39 13.08 -23.36
C SER A 181 5.24 14.26 -24.29
N TYR A 182 4.78 14.01 -25.51
CA TYR A 182 4.42 15.03 -26.49
C TYR A 182 2.97 14.81 -26.93
N SER A 183 2.11 15.80 -26.71
CA SER A 183 0.71 15.75 -27.11
C SER A 183 0.46 16.57 -28.37
N PHE A 184 -0.15 15.97 -29.37
CA PHE A 184 -0.36 16.53 -30.70
C PHE A 184 -1.77 16.25 -31.24
N LEU A 185 -2.07 16.69 -32.45
CA LEU A 185 -3.38 16.75 -33.08
C LEU A 185 -4.33 17.77 -32.39
N LYS A 186 -5.39 18.14 -33.12
CA LYS A 186 -6.41 19.08 -32.62
C LYS A 186 -7.05 18.53 -31.35
N GLY A 187 -7.08 19.33 -30.28
CA GLY A 187 -7.59 18.88 -28.97
C GLY A 187 -6.62 18.02 -28.18
N LYS A 188 -5.37 17.86 -28.62
CA LYS A 188 -4.34 17.04 -27.93
C LYS A 188 -4.80 15.60 -27.71
N VAL A 189 -5.50 15.05 -28.67
CA VAL A 189 -6.08 13.70 -28.58
C VAL A 189 -5.04 12.59 -28.76
N ALA A 190 -3.90 12.88 -29.38
CA ALA A 190 -2.80 11.94 -29.52
C ALA A 190 -1.62 12.36 -28.63
N THR A 191 -1.01 11.38 -27.98
CA THR A 191 0.19 11.59 -27.14
C THR A 191 1.20 10.48 -27.43
N LEU A 192 2.43 10.90 -27.73
CA LEU A 192 3.58 10.02 -27.78
C LEU A 192 4.34 10.18 -26.47
N ARG A 193 4.61 9.09 -25.76
CA ARG A 193 5.34 9.08 -24.49
C ARG A 193 6.50 8.13 -24.56
N PHE A 194 7.69 8.64 -24.32
CA PHE A 194 8.89 7.84 -24.08
C PHE A 194 9.14 7.78 -22.56
N LYS A 195 9.29 6.58 -22.00
CA LYS A 195 9.54 6.41 -20.57
C LYS A 195 10.63 5.38 -20.33
N VAL A 196 11.59 5.74 -19.49
CA VAL A 196 12.63 4.85 -18.97
C VAL A 196 12.24 4.43 -17.55
N TYR A 197 12.22 3.14 -17.32
CA TYR A 197 11.92 2.53 -16.04
C TYR A 197 13.20 2.01 -15.42
N ASP A 198 13.29 2.15 -14.10
CA ASP A 198 14.42 1.69 -13.30
C ASP A 198 15.77 2.18 -13.86
N LEU A 199 15.93 3.51 -13.92
CA LEU A 199 17.12 4.15 -14.48
C LEU A 199 18.41 3.71 -13.78
N LEU A 200 18.33 3.40 -12.47
CA LEU A 200 19.47 2.94 -11.67
C LEU A 200 19.73 1.44 -11.82
N GLY A 201 18.75 0.65 -12.25
CA GLY A 201 18.88 -0.81 -12.39
C GLY A 201 18.86 -1.55 -11.05
N GLU A 202 18.20 -0.96 -10.05
CA GLU A 202 18.12 -1.51 -8.68
C GLU A 202 16.79 -2.22 -8.40
N GLN A 203 15.92 -2.33 -9.38
CA GLN A 203 14.60 -2.93 -9.17
C GLN A 203 14.70 -4.39 -8.73
N ARG A 204 14.07 -4.67 -7.59
CA ARG A 204 13.85 -6.03 -7.05
C ARG A 204 12.39 -6.16 -6.65
N ASN A 205 11.82 -7.33 -6.87
CA ASN A 205 10.47 -7.62 -6.42
C ASN A 205 10.54 -8.60 -5.24
N VAL A 206 10.72 -8.03 -4.07
CA VAL A 206 10.80 -8.75 -2.80
C VAL A 206 9.52 -8.47 -2.00
N TYR A 207 8.79 -9.52 -1.71
CA TYR A 207 7.63 -9.48 -0.81
C TYR A 207 7.98 -10.23 0.47
N ARG A 208 7.73 -9.58 1.60
CA ARG A 208 7.94 -10.17 2.93
C ARG A 208 6.68 -10.08 3.75
N ASN A 209 6.33 -11.18 4.36
CA ASN A 209 5.23 -11.26 5.29
C ASN A 209 5.74 -11.80 6.63
N VAL A 210 5.44 -11.06 7.69
CA VAL A 210 5.77 -11.44 9.07
C VAL A 210 4.47 -11.76 9.78
N SER A 211 4.33 -12.99 10.21
CA SER A 211 3.18 -13.49 10.97
C SER A 211 3.63 -14.10 12.30
N ALA A 212 2.68 -14.36 13.17
CA ALA A 212 2.93 -14.98 14.45
C ALA A 212 3.66 -16.35 14.38
N LEU A 213 3.47 -17.08 13.27
CA LEU A 213 3.97 -18.44 13.10
C LEU A 213 5.12 -18.54 12.10
N ALA A 214 5.28 -17.57 11.18
CA ALA A 214 6.26 -17.66 10.12
C ALA A 214 6.65 -16.28 9.58
N ILE A 215 7.88 -16.17 9.14
CA ILE A 215 8.35 -15.11 8.27
C ILE A 215 8.52 -15.73 6.88
N SER A 216 7.81 -15.20 5.91
CA SER A 216 7.96 -15.63 4.52
C SER A 216 8.60 -14.53 3.69
N SER A 217 9.52 -14.92 2.82
CA SER A 217 10.14 -14.03 1.85
C SER A 217 9.99 -14.63 0.46
N GLN A 218 9.46 -13.87 -0.45
CA GLN A 218 9.32 -14.24 -1.85
C GLN A 218 10.07 -13.21 -2.69
N GLU A 219 10.99 -13.67 -3.49
CA GLU A 219 11.67 -12.85 -4.50
C GLU A 219 11.27 -13.37 -5.88
N THR A 220 10.81 -12.47 -6.73
CA THR A 220 10.35 -12.81 -8.07
C THR A 220 11.24 -12.11 -9.09
N ASN A 221 11.69 -12.85 -10.10
CA ASN A 221 12.43 -12.28 -11.21
C ASN A 221 11.56 -11.30 -11.98
N ILE A 222 12.11 -10.13 -12.25
CA ILE A 222 11.44 -9.06 -12.98
C ILE A 222 12.31 -8.56 -14.11
N ILE A 223 11.68 -7.86 -15.05
CA ILE A 223 12.42 -7.11 -16.06
C ILE A 223 13.06 -5.91 -15.34
N GLY A 224 14.38 -5.84 -15.35
CA GLY A 224 15.13 -4.70 -14.81
C GLY A 224 14.96 -3.46 -15.69
N ARG A 225 16.02 -2.66 -15.82
CA ARG A 225 16.00 -1.41 -16.61
C ARG A 225 15.50 -1.63 -18.04
N TYR A 226 14.46 -0.87 -18.41
CA TYR A 226 13.91 -0.88 -19.77
C TYR A 226 13.33 0.46 -20.16
N ALA A 227 13.16 0.68 -21.46
CA ALA A 227 12.50 1.85 -22.02
C ALA A 227 11.27 1.43 -22.82
N MET A 228 10.23 2.25 -22.79
CA MET A 228 9.00 2.04 -23.55
C MET A 228 8.61 3.29 -24.31
N LEU A 229 8.12 3.10 -25.51
CA LEU A 229 7.45 4.11 -26.32
C LEU A 229 5.95 3.79 -26.33
N HIS A 230 5.15 4.72 -25.82
CA HIS A 230 3.69 4.58 -25.77
C HIS A 230 3.06 5.54 -26.79
N PHE A 231 2.14 5.04 -27.57
CA PHE A 231 1.23 5.84 -28.36
C PHE A 231 -0.16 5.79 -27.71
N ILE A 232 -0.69 6.94 -27.30
CA ILE A 232 -1.96 7.07 -26.62
C ILE A 232 -2.88 7.92 -27.49
N TYR A 233 -4.04 7.37 -27.85
CA TYR A 233 -5.06 8.11 -28.60
C TYR A 233 -6.37 8.12 -27.81
N LYS A 234 -6.92 9.33 -27.58
CA LYS A 234 -8.18 9.52 -26.85
C LYS A 234 -9.33 9.58 -27.86
N PHE A 235 -10.14 8.53 -27.87
CA PHE A 235 -11.37 8.51 -28.66
C PHE A 235 -12.49 9.18 -27.85
N ASN A 236 -13.01 10.30 -28.34
CA ASN A 236 -14.23 10.88 -27.80
C ASN A 236 -15.42 10.26 -28.54
N SER A 237 -15.94 9.13 -28.06
CA SER A 237 -17.09 8.47 -28.67
C SER A 237 -18.45 9.08 -28.27
N PHE A 238 -18.47 10.10 -27.42
CA PHE A 238 -19.68 10.80 -27.02
C PHE A 238 -19.80 12.13 -27.78
N SER A 239 -20.18 12.04 -29.03
CA SER A 239 -20.74 13.16 -29.81
C SER A 239 -22.28 13.12 -29.67
N GLY A 240 -22.77 13.04 -28.48
CA GLY A 240 -24.19 13.21 -28.18
C GLY A 240 -24.37 14.61 -27.52
N ASN A 241 -25.29 15.40 -28.05
CA ASN A 241 -25.86 16.55 -27.39
C ASN A 241 -26.60 16.13 -26.09
N ALA A 242 -25.85 15.60 -25.12
CA ALA A 242 -26.36 15.41 -23.78
C ALA A 242 -26.53 16.79 -23.17
N SER A 243 -27.76 17.29 -23.14
CA SER A 243 -28.09 18.53 -22.47
C SER A 243 -27.78 18.39 -20.97
N ALA A 244 -27.49 19.48 -20.29
CA ALA A 244 -27.24 19.47 -18.84
C ALA A 244 -28.41 18.87 -18.03
N SER A 245 -29.60 18.69 -18.63
CA SER A 245 -30.77 18.00 -18.10
C SER A 245 -30.60 16.47 -18.06
N ASP A 246 -29.87 15.88 -19.04
CA ASP A 246 -29.70 14.43 -19.11
C ASP A 246 -28.69 13.94 -18.06
N MET A 247 -27.71 14.77 -17.69
CA MET A 247 -26.77 14.46 -16.59
C MET A 247 -27.43 14.49 -15.19
N LYS A 248 -28.55 15.20 -15.01
CA LYS A 248 -29.27 15.21 -13.74
C LYS A 248 -30.04 13.90 -13.50
N ASN A 249 -30.42 13.21 -14.54
CA ASN A 249 -31.19 11.98 -14.45
C ASN A 249 -30.30 10.72 -14.22
N VAL A 250 -29.02 10.76 -14.60
CA VAL A 250 -28.08 9.65 -14.36
C VAL A 250 -27.64 9.57 -12.88
N ARG A 251 -27.81 10.65 -12.11
CA ARG A 251 -27.44 10.67 -10.68
C ARG A 251 -28.49 10.08 -9.70
N ARG A 252 -29.60 9.50 -10.19
CA ARG A 252 -30.66 8.92 -9.35
C ARG A 252 -30.86 7.42 -9.52
N GLY A 253 -29.79 6.67 -9.76
CA GLY A 253 -29.81 5.23 -9.53
C GLY A 253 -29.59 4.93 -8.04
N PRO A 254 -30.31 3.97 -7.41
CA PRO A 254 -30.06 3.56 -6.04
C PRO A 254 -28.64 3.00 -5.94
N GLY A 255 -27.85 3.55 -5.02
CA GLY A 255 -26.46 3.20 -4.85
C GLY A 255 -26.28 1.74 -4.44
N GLY A 256 -25.74 0.95 -5.33
CA GLY A 256 -25.09 -0.30 -4.99
C GLY A 256 -23.63 -0.06 -4.61
N PRO A 257 -23.06 -0.84 -3.68
CA PRO A 257 -21.65 -0.73 -3.34
C PRO A 257 -20.77 -1.07 -4.55
N PRO A 258 -19.62 -0.43 -4.72
CA PRO A 258 -18.71 -0.75 -5.80
C PRO A 258 -18.21 -2.19 -5.67
N PRO A 259 -18.01 -2.91 -6.77
CA PRO A 259 -17.47 -4.26 -6.72
C PRO A 259 -16.06 -4.24 -6.13
N SER A 260 -15.84 -5.09 -5.13
CA SER A 260 -14.52 -5.32 -4.54
C SER A 260 -13.59 -5.90 -5.60
N GLY A 261 -12.78 -5.06 -6.23
CA GLY A 261 -11.68 -5.48 -7.07
C GLY A 261 -10.62 -6.15 -6.23
N ARG A 262 -10.47 -7.45 -6.40
CA ARG A 262 -9.26 -8.18 -6.01
C ARG A 262 -8.13 -7.75 -6.96
N PHE A 263 -7.10 -7.21 -6.38
CA PHE A 263 -5.72 -7.35 -6.88
C PHE A 263 -4.76 -7.24 -5.68
#